data_422c0a552c578c4de8d0a01ab38c90bb
#
_entry.id   422c0a552c578c4de8d0a01ab38c90bb
#
_cell.length_a   1.000
_cell.length_b   1.000
_cell.length_c   1.000
_cell.angle_alpha   90.00
_cell.angle_beta   90.00
_cell.angle_gamma   90.00
#
_symmetry.space_group_name_H-M   'P 1'
#
loop_
_entity.id
_entity.type
_entity.pdbx_description
1 polymer ?
#
loop_
_entity_poly.entity_id
_entity_poly.type
_entity_poly.pdbx_seq_one_letter_code
_entity_poly.pdbx_strand_id
1 'polypeptide(L)'
;EITTRLVGSEMCIRDRTNIGGMNPNNAEAENCKVYTKSGKVYDATFQLENASVHVNGEYSDTKRTYETMEAILDEPVKNKEDVKKLGIMTGDFVCFDPRTVVTESGYIKSRFLDDKFSTAILLGYAKYLKEKEIQTERTIYVLITSYEEVGHGGCAAIPDGVTEMISVDMGCVGKGLECDETMVSICAKDSMGPYDYQVVSGLIKAAQENDIAFAVDVYPHYGSDVDAALKAGYDMKHGLIGPGVYASHGYERSHRDGAKNTLKLLKAYLG
;
A
#
# COMPACT_ATOMS: atom_id res chain seq x y z
N GLU A 1 -2.78 -7.13 4.45
CA GLU A 1 -1.57 -7.41 3.63
C GLU A 1 -0.55 -8.17 4.44
N ILE A 2 0.15 -9.07 3.76
CA ILE A 2 1.07 -10.01 4.38
C ILE A 2 2.47 -9.40 4.25
N THR A 3 3.05 -8.99 5.36
CA THR A 3 4.25 -8.16 5.37
C THR A 3 5.55 -8.89 5.65
N THR A 4 5.50 -10.16 6.09
CA THR A 4 6.72 -10.90 6.44
C THR A 4 6.54 -12.40 6.30
N ARG A 5 7.48 -13.07 5.65
CA ARG A 5 7.54 -14.52 5.55
C ARG A 5 8.43 -15.10 6.67
N LEU A 6 7.96 -16.14 7.34
CA LEU A 6 8.69 -16.80 8.42
C LEU A 6 9.67 -17.85 7.90
N VAL A 7 10.90 -17.79 8.39
CA VAL A 7 11.88 -18.88 8.30
C VAL A 7 12.49 -19.02 9.69
N GLY A 8 12.27 -20.10 10.41
CA GLY A 8 12.42 -20.08 11.83
C GLY A 8 13.51 -20.86 12.52
N SER A 9 14.07 -20.29 13.57
CA SER A 9 14.74 -21.01 14.67
C SER A 9 14.71 -20.24 15.98
N GLU A 10 14.42 -20.92 17.10
CA GLU A 10 14.41 -20.51 18.51
C GLU A 10 13.09 -19.98 19.10
N MET A 11 13.06 -19.50 20.35
CA MET A 11 11.87 -19.13 21.13
C MET A 11 10.96 -18.07 20.49
N CYS A 12 11.52 -17.31 19.59
CA CYS A 12 10.85 -16.30 18.81
C CYS A 12 11.03 -16.62 17.33
N ILE A 13 10.14 -16.08 16.49
CA ILE A 13 10.26 -16.24 15.05
C ILE A 13 11.32 -15.25 14.56
N ARG A 14 12.57 -15.68 14.41
CA ARG A 14 13.71 -14.83 14.06
C ARG A 14 14.01 -14.76 12.56
N ASP A 15 13.88 -15.89 11.85
CA ASP A 15 14.18 -15.92 10.42
C ASP A 15 13.01 -15.38 9.61
N ARG A 16 13.05 -14.09 9.30
CA ARG A 16 12.00 -13.37 8.58
C ARG A 16 12.57 -12.68 7.37
N THR A 17 11.75 -12.58 6.36
CA THR A 17 12.02 -11.73 5.20
C THR A 17 10.80 -10.89 4.90
N ASN A 18 11.01 -9.67 4.46
CA ASN A 18 9.92 -8.80 4.05
C ASN A 18 9.20 -9.32 2.80
N ILE A 19 7.93 -8.94 2.71
CA ILE A 19 7.17 -8.96 1.48
C ILE A 19 6.80 -7.49 1.23
N GLY A 20 7.19 -6.96 0.07
CA GLY A 20 7.04 -5.53 -0.20
C GLY A 20 7.99 -4.63 0.58
N GLY A 21 7.70 -3.35 0.63
CA GLY A 21 8.60 -2.27 1.03
C GLY A 21 8.57 -1.86 2.50
N MET A 22 7.94 -2.61 3.41
CA MET A 22 7.84 -2.19 4.81
C MET A 22 9.22 -2.15 5.51
N ASN A 23 9.51 -1.01 6.14
CA ASN A 23 10.73 -0.83 6.93
C ASN A 23 10.53 -1.34 8.36
N PRO A 24 11.44 -2.16 8.93
CA PRO A 24 11.34 -2.65 10.31
C PRO A 24 11.19 -1.56 11.37
N ASN A 25 11.78 -0.36 11.17
CA ASN A 25 11.58 0.77 12.08
C ASN A 25 10.10 1.18 12.21
N ASN A 26 9.30 0.94 11.19
CA ASN A 26 7.87 1.27 11.19
C ASN A 26 7.02 0.19 11.85
N ALA A 27 7.60 -0.94 12.23
CA ALA A 27 6.91 -2.09 12.78
C ALA A 27 7.29 -2.41 14.23
N GLU A 28 8.32 -1.77 14.80
CA GLU A 28 8.71 -1.97 16.21
C GLU A 28 7.57 -1.60 17.16
N ALA A 29 7.34 -2.44 18.16
CA ALA A 29 6.28 -2.35 19.15
C ALA A 29 4.83 -2.48 18.60
N GLU A 30 4.69 -3.03 17.39
CA GLU A 30 3.37 -3.27 16.82
C GLU A 30 2.83 -4.64 17.20
N ASN A 31 1.53 -4.69 17.48
CA ASN A 31 0.80 -5.95 17.53
C ASN A 31 0.73 -6.58 16.13
N CYS A 32 0.87 -7.88 16.08
CA CYS A 32 0.78 -8.62 14.85
C CYS A 32 0.13 -10.01 15.05
N LYS A 33 -0.21 -10.64 13.95
CA LYS A 33 -0.77 -11.99 13.94
C LYS A 33 0.06 -12.89 13.04
N VAL A 34 0.31 -14.10 13.53
CA VAL A 34 0.98 -15.15 12.78
C VAL A 34 -0.07 -16.06 12.15
N TYR A 35 -0.15 -16.06 10.84
CA TYR A 35 -1.06 -16.91 10.06
C TYR A 35 -0.34 -18.14 9.57
N THR A 36 -0.76 -19.30 10.06
CA THR A 36 -0.13 -20.59 9.69
C THR A 36 -0.78 -21.21 8.46
N LYS A 37 -0.05 -22.07 7.77
CA LYS A 37 -0.57 -22.88 6.65
C LYS A 37 -1.72 -23.82 7.05
N SER A 38 -1.80 -24.16 8.32
CA SER A 38 -2.91 -24.98 8.86
C SER A 38 -4.18 -24.16 9.12
N GLY A 39 -4.16 -22.84 8.92
CA GLY A 39 -5.29 -21.94 9.19
C GLY A 39 -5.39 -21.46 10.65
N LYS A 40 -4.46 -21.87 11.53
CA LYS A 40 -4.39 -21.30 12.88
C LYS A 40 -3.78 -19.92 12.85
N VAL A 41 -4.23 -19.06 13.76
CA VAL A 41 -3.74 -17.67 13.92
C VAL A 41 -3.29 -17.50 15.36
N TYR A 42 -2.12 -16.92 15.56
CA TYR A 42 -1.54 -16.62 16.87
C TYR A 42 -1.28 -15.12 16.99
N ASP A 43 -1.53 -14.57 18.18
CA ASP A 43 -1.17 -13.20 18.49
C ASP A 43 0.33 -13.10 18.82
N ALA A 44 0.92 -11.96 18.48
CA ALA A 44 2.33 -11.67 18.71
C ALA A 44 2.59 -10.17 18.75
N THR A 45 3.75 -9.79 19.25
CA THR A 45 4.27 -8.42 19.20
C THR A 45 5.61 -8.41 18.47
N PHE A 46 5.81 -7.45 17.57
CA PHE A 46 7.06 -7.31 16.83
C PHE A 46 8.01 -6.37 17.59
N GLN A 47 9.17 -6.89 17.99
CA GLN A 47 10.12 -6.18 18.84
C GLN A 47 11.56 -6.36 18.35
N LEU A 48 12.45 -5.49 18.82
CA LEU A 48 13.88 -5.72 18.75
C LEU A 48 14.22 -7.00 19.57
N GLU A 49 15.12 -7.82 19.09
CA GLU A 49 15.70 -8.89 19.90
C GLU A 49 16.28 -8.32 21.20
N ASN A 50 15.95 -8.92 22.32
CA ASN A 50 16.32 -8.41 23.64
C ASN A 50 15.87 -6.95 23.86
N ALA A 51 14.58 -6.68 23.71
CA ALA A 51 13.99 -5.33 23.73
C ALA A 51 14.00 -4.63 25.12
N SER A 52 14.41 -5.31 26.18
CA SER A 52 14.42 -4.70 27.53
C SER A 52 15.59 -3.74 27.71
N VAL A 53 15.31 -2.45 27.80
CA VAL A 53 16.32 -1.39 28.01
C VAL A 53 17.10 -1.54 29.32
N HIS A 54 16.54 -2.20 30.33
CA HIS A 54 17.20 -2.46 31.60
C HIS A 54 18.20 -3.63 31.54
N VAL A 55 18.19 -4.39 30.46
CA VAL A 55 19.07 -5.56 30.24
C VAL A 55 19.99 -5.34 29.04
N ASN A 56 19.51 -4.66 28.02
CA ASN A 56 20.22 -4.40 26.77
C ASN A 56 20.73 -2.95 26.72
N GLY A 57 22.00 -2.74 27.04
CA GLY A 57 22.65 -1.43 26.99
C GLY A 57 22.81 -0.87 25.56
N GLU A 58 22.70 -1.71 24.54
CA GLU A 58 22.83 -1.34 23.13
C GLU A 58 21.47 -1.14 22.43
N TYR A 59 20.37 -1.18 23.20
CA TYR A 59 19.02 -1.08 22.65
C TYR A 59 18.85 0.09 21.69
N SER A 60 19.32 1.28 22.08
CA SER A 60 19.15 2.49 21.28
C SER A 60 20.00 2.51 20.01
N ASP A 61 21.16 1.86 20.03
CA ASP A 61 22.14 1.90 18.96
C ASP A 61 21.99 0.72 17.98
N THR A 62 21.25 -0.32 18.36
CA THR A 62 21.00 -1.47 17.51
C THR A 62 20.11 -1.06 16.34
N LYS A 63 20.61 -1.24 15.11
CA LYS A 63 19.85 -0.98 13.89
C LYS A 63 18.66 -1.96 13.79
N ARG A 64 17.48 -1.45 13.48
CA ARG A 64 16.28 -2.25 13.23
C ARG A 64 16.34 -2.80 11.82
N THR A 65 16.57 -4.09 11.72
CA THR A 65 16.56 -4.87 10.47
C THR A 65 15.70 -6.11 10.66
N TYR A 66 15.38 -6.82 9.60
CA TYR A 66 14.63 -8.07 9.74
C TYR A 66 15.42 -9.17 10.48
N GLU A 67 16.74 -9.06 10.54
CA GLU A 67 17.61 -9.97 11.32
C GLU A 67 17.64 -9.63 12.81
N THR A 68 17.50 -8.37 13.17
CA THR A 68 17.58 -7.89 14.57
C THR A 68 16.23 -7.78 15.26
N MET A 69 15.15 -7.92 14.50
CA MET A 69 13.77 -7.84 15.04
C MET A 69 13.19 -9.25 15.18
N GLU A 70 12.19 -9.42 16.02
CA GLU A 70 11.51 -10.71 16.23
C GLU A 70 10.00 -10.54 16.47
N ALA A 71 9.20 -11.54 16.09
CA ALA A 71 7.80 -11.63 16.48
C ALA A 71 7.73 -12.53 17.74
N ILE A 72 7.44 -11.91 18.87
CA ILE A 72 7.27 -12.59 20.16
C ILE A 72 5.84 -13.08 20.24
N LEU A 73 5.66 -14.42 20.27
CA LEU A 73 4.35 -15.04 20.35
C LEU A 73 3.75 -14.89 21.75
N ASP A 74 2.46 -14.60 21.83
CA ASP A 74 1.70 -14.60 23.08
C ASP A 74 1.27 -16.03 23.47
N GLU A 75 2.22 -16.98 23.38
CA GLU A 75 2.04 -18.38 23.66
C GLU A 75 3.14 -18.89 24.62
N PRO A 76 2.87 -19.92 25.44
CA PRO A 76 3.83 -20.45 26.39
C PRO A 76 4.93 -21.29 25.73
N VAL A 77 5.64 -20.73 24.74
CA VAL A 77 6.75 -21.37 24.02
C VAL A 77 8.08 -20.96 24.64
N LYS A 78 9.06 -21.87 24.66
CA LYS A 78 10.39 -21.64 25.22
C LYS A 78 11.52 -21.97 24.26
N ASN A 79 11.23 -22.62 23.16
CA ASN A 79 12.22 -23.08 22.20
C ASN A 79 11.58 -23.38 20.84
N LYS A 80 12.41 -23.64 19.84
CA LYS A 80 12.00 -23.96 18.48
C LYS A 80 11.00 -25.12 18.38
N GLU A 81 11.19 -26.16 19.23
CA GLU A 81 10.32 -27.33 19.18
C GLU A 81 8.91 -27.01 19.68
N ASP A 82 8.76 -26.10 20.64
CA ASP A 82 7.45 -25.63 21.08
C ASP A 82 6.76 -24.83 20.00
N VAL A 83 7.48 -23.95 19.29
CA VAL A 83 6.94 -23.19 18.14
C VAL A 83 6.48 -24.15 17.04
N LYS A 84 7.26 -25.19 16.73
CA LYS A 84 6.85 -26.21 15.75
C LYS A 84 5.59 -26.97 16.16
N LYS A 85 5.41 -27.26 17.47
CA LYS A 85 4.20 -27.92 17.97
C LYS A 85 2.95 -27.08 17.76
N LEU A 86 3.06 -25.76 17.71
CA LEU A 86 1.97 -24.85 17.32
C LEU A 86 1.59 -25.00 15.84
N GLY A 87 2.44 -25.65 15.04
CA GLY A 87 2.26 -25.81 13.59
C GLY A 87 2.81 -24.65 12.79
N ILE A 88 3.60 -23.77 13.41
CA ILE A 88 4.27 -22.66 12.75
C ILE A 88 5.47 -23.18 11.96
N MET A 89 5.58 -22.80 10.69
CA MET A 89 6.62 -23.27 9.79
C MET A 89 7.06 -22.21 8.78
N THR A 90 8.14 -22.49 8.08
CA THR A 90 8.59 -21.65 6.97
C THR A 90 7.49 -21.46 5.93
N GLY A 91 7.23 -20.21 5.58
CA GLY A 91 6.21 -19.83 4.63
C GLY A 91 4.90 -19.36 5.27
N ASP A 92 4.80 -19.40 6.60
CA ASP A 92 3.74 -18.72 7.33
C ASP A 92 3.94 -17.19 7.29
N PHE A 93 2.90 -16.43 7.64
CA PHE A 93 2.91 -14.99 7.49
C PHE A 93 2.75 -14.27 8.82
N VAL A 94 3.46 -13.16 8.98
CA VAL A 94 3.21 -12.18 10.06
C VAL A 94 2.51 -10.97 9.45
N CYS A 95 1.35 -10.61 9.99
CA CYS A 95 0.56 -9.47 9.57
C CYS A 95 0.44 -8.48 10.71
N PHE A 96 0.80 -7.23 10.48
CA PHE A 96 0.68 -6.16 11.47
C PHE A 96 -0.74 -5.63 11.55
N ASP A 97 -1.15 -5.20 12.74
CA ASP A 97 -2.44 -4.54 12.93
C ASP A 97 -2.48 -3.20 12.18
N PRO A 98 -3.56 -2.89 11.46
CA PRO A 98 -3.67 -1.65 10.70
C PRO A 98 -3.83 -0.43 11.60
N ARG A 99 -4.33 -0.55 12.81
CA ARG A 99 -4.59 0.52 13.80
C ARG A 99 -5.36 1.70 13.21
N THR A 100 -6.42 1.43 12.46
CA THR A 100 -7.17 2.46 11.74
C THR A 100 -7.86 3.43 12.68
N VAL A 101 -7.63 4.72 12.49
CA VAL A 101 -8.25 5.82 13.21
C VAL A 101 -8.76 6.87 12.23
N VAL A 102 -10.01 7.26 12.36
CA VAL A 102 -10.60 8.38 11.62
C VAL A 102 -10.89 9.50 12.62
N THR A 103 -10.27 10.68 12.38
CA THR A 103 -10.47 11.84 13.26
C THR A 103 -11.70 12.65 12.88
N GLU A 104 -12.23 13.44 13.79
CA GLU A 104 -13.34 14.36 13.52
C GLU A 104 -12.99 15.38 12.43
N SER A 105 -11.73 15.84 12.40
CA SER A 105 -11.21 16.75 11.37
C SER A 105 -11.06 16.12 9.99
N GLY A 106 -11.28 14.80 9.86
CA GLY A 106 -11.29 14.08 8.57
C GLY A 106 -9.99 13.39 8.21
N TYR A 107 -8.96 13.42 9.05
CA TYR A 107 -7.77 12.62 8.82
C TYR A 107 -8.04 11.14 9.05
N ILE A 108 -7.43 10.33 8.21
CA ILE A 108 -7.47 8.87 8.26
C ILE A 108 -6.04 8.41 8.49
N LYS A 109 -5.80 7.67 9.56
CA LYS A 109 -4.51 7.08 9.89
C LYS A 109 -4.66 5.58 9.95
N SER A 110 -3.81 4.86 9.27
CA SER A 110 -3.81 3.40 9.25
C SER A 110 -2.54 2.90 8.61
N ARG A 111 -2.15 1.65 8.86
CA ARG A 111 -1.30 0.93 7.93
C ARG A 111 -2.13 0.54 6.72
N PHE A 112 -1.47 0.35 5.59
CA PHE A 112 -2.06 -0.21 4.36
C PHE A 112 -3.17 0.68 3.74
N LEU A 113 -3.10 2.01 3.91
CA LEU A 113 -3.87 2.93 3.06
C LEU A 113 -3.39 2.82 1.61
N ASP A 114 -2.12 2.61 1.44
CA ASP A 114 -1.43 2.11 0.27
C ASP A 114 -1.61 0.58 0.18
N ASP A 115 -2.48 0.00 -0.76
CA ASP A 115 -3.39 0.82 -1.57
C ASP A 115 -4.87 0.41 -1.36
N LYS A 116 -5.26 0.15 -0.12
CA LYS A 116 -6.67 -0.11 0.21
C LYS A 116 -7.54 1.14 0.09
N PHE A 117 -6.92 2.32 0.23
CA PHE A 117 -7.68 3.57 0.18
C PHE A 117 -8.17 3.86 -1.23
N SER A 118 -7.32 3.72 -2.25
CA SER A 118 -7.72 3.89 -3.64
C SER A 118 -8.61 2.76 -4.13
N THR A 119 -8.40 1.53 -3.65
CA THR A 119 -9.36 0.43 -3.87
C THR A 119 -10.77 0.81 -3.39
N ALA A 120 -10.89 1.41 -2.21
CA ALA A 120 -12.19 1.88 -1.70
C ALA A 120 -12.78 3.02 -2.55
N ILE A 121 -11.95 3.91 -3.08
CA ILE A 121 -12.37 5.00 -4.00
C ILE A 121 -12.90 4.40 -5.31
N LEU A 122 -12.20 3.42 -5.89
CA LEU A 122 -12.63 2.73 -7.12
C LEU A 122 -13.97 2.00 -6.94
N LEU A 123 -14.14 1.31 -5.82
CA LEU A 123 -15.43 0.68 -5.47
C LEU A 123 -16.53 1.74 -5.27
N GLY A 124 -16.19 2.89 -4.68
CA GLY A 124 -17.09 4.03 -4.56
C GLY A 124 -17.49 4.61 -5.92
N TYR A 125 -16.55 4.69 -6.87
CA TYR A 125 -16.83 5.11 -8.24
C TYR A 125 -17.75 4.12 -8.97
N ALA A 126 -17.47 2.83 -8.89
CA ALA A 126 -18.32 1.79 -9.50
C ALA A 126 -19.74 1.80 -8.91
N LYS A 127 -19.86 1.99 -7.59
CA LYS A 127 -21.16 2.17 -6.91
C LYS A 127 -21.90 3.41 -7.43
N TYR A 128 -21.19 4.53 -7.57
CA TYR A 128 -21.78 5.77 -8.11
C TYR A 128 -22.34 5.59 -9.53
N LEU A 129 -21.59 4.96 -10.43
CA LEU A 129 -22.05 4.69 -11.79
C LEU A 129 -23.34 3.85 -11.79
N LYS A 130 -23.35 2.80 -10.96
CA LYS A 130 -24.48 1.89 -10.83
C LYS A 130 -25.72 2.57 -10.25
N GLU A 131 -25.59 3.29 -9.13
CA GLU A 131 -26.71 3.93 -8.44
C GLU A 131 -27.31 5.11 -9.20
N LYS A 132 -26.50 5.77 -10.02
CA LYS A 132 -26.94 6.90 -10.87
C LYS A 132 -27.29 6.49 -12.28
N GLU A 133 -27.21 5.19 -12.60
CA GLU A 133 -27.49 4.64 -13.94
C GLU A 133 -26.71 5.36 -15.05
N ILE A 134 -25.46 5.75 -14.76
CA ILE A 134 -24.63 6.50 -15.69
C ILE A 134 -24.13 5.54 -16.78
N GLN A 135 -24.35 5.93 -18.03
CA GLN A 135 -23.75 5.28 -19.19
C GLN A 135 -22.47 6.04 -19.56
N THR A 136 -21.33 5.39 -19.38
CA THR A 136 -20.05 5.95 -19.77
C THR A 136 -19.83 5.82 -21.28
N GLU A 137 -19.14 6.78 -21.90
CA GLU A 137 -18.78 6.70 -23.32
C GLU A 137 -17.75 5.62 -23.62
N ARG A 138 -17.00 5.22 -22.58
CA ARG A 138 -15.95 4.18 -22.65
C ARG A 138 -16.35 2.96 -21.85
N THR A 139 -15.94 1.78 -22.28
CA THR A 139 -15.97 0.59 -21.42
C THR A 139 -14.90 0.73 -20.34
N ILE A 140 -15.29 0.65 -19.09
CA ILE A 140 -14.40 0.80 -17.93
C ILE A 140 -14.26 -0.55 -17.23
N TYR A 141 -13.02 -1.00 -17.06
CA TYR A 141 -12.67 -2.13 -16.24
C TYR A 141 -12.00 -1.64 -14.95
N VAL A 142 -12.40 -2.16 -13.81
CA VAL A 142 -11.71 -1.96 -12.53
C VAL A 142 -10.96 -3.25 -12.22
N LEU A 143 -9.64 -3.18 -12.28
CA LEU A 143 -8.75 -4.28 -11.96
C LEU A 143 -8.16 -4.05 -10.56
N ILE A 144 -8.47 -4.94 -9.61
CA ILE A 144 -7.86 -4.95 -8.28
C ILE A 144 -6.86 -6.09 -8.24
N THR A 145 -5.59 -5.75 -8.16
CA THR A 145 -4.48 -6.69 -8.25
C THR A 145 -4.05 -7.22 -6.88
N SER A 146 -3.34 -8.33 -6.88
CA SER A 146 -2.85 -8.97 -5.64
C SER A 146 -1.33 -8.85 -5.46
N TYR A 147 -0.59 -8.44 -6.49
CA TYR A 147 0.87 -8.45 -6.52
C TYR A 147 1.49 -7.09 -6.85
N GLU A 148 0.75 -6.01 -6.70
CA GLU A 148 1.25 -4.66 -6.94
C GLU A 148 2.48 -4.38 -6.05
N GLU A 149 2.36 -4.59 -4.73
CA GLU A 149 3.38 -4.36 -3.70
C GLU A 149 4.70 -5.15 -3.85
N VAL A 150 4.71 -6.07 -4.80
CA VAL A 150 5.91 -6.85 -5.18
C VAL A 150 6.24 -6.70 -6.67
N GLY A 151 5.66 -5.68 -7.33
CA GLY A 151 6.08 -5.16 -8.62
C GLY A 151 5.56 -5.91 -9.85
N HIS A 152 4.48 -6.69 -9.74
CA HIS A 152 3.92 -7.40 -10.90
C HIS A 152 2.38 -7.60 -10.87
N GLY A 153 1.65 -6.70 -10.21
CA GLY A 153 0.18 -6.77 -10.16
C GLY A 153 -0.49 -6.56 -11.51
N GLY A 154 -0.02 -5.59 -12.30
CA GLY A 154 -0.54 -5.27 -13.63
C GLY A 154 0.00 -6.14 -14.78
N CYS A 155 0.80 -7.18 -14.51
CA CYS A 155 1.45 -7.99 -15.56
C CYS A 155 0.49 -8.88 -16.36
N ALA A 156 -0.74 -9.09 -15.89
CA ALA A 156 -1.70 -10.02 -16.51
C ALA A 156 -3.13 -9.56 -16.27
N ALA A 157 -4.06 -10.29 -16.89
CA ALA A 157 -5.50 -10.10 -16.75
C ALA A 157 -6.05 -8.75 -17.28
N ILE A 158 -5.28 -7.99 -18.03
CA ILE A 158 -5.78 -6.81 -18.73
C ILE A 158 -6.64 -7.30 -19.90
N PRO A 159 -7.91 -6.88 -20.00
CA PRO A 159 -8.79 -7.31 -21.08
C PRO A 159 -8.28 -6.85 -22.47
N ASP A 160 -8.55 -7.67 -23.49
CA ASP A 160 -8.24 -7.30 -24.86
C ASP A 160 -8.93 -6.00 -25.28
N GLY A 161 -8.22 -5.16 -26.04
CA GLY A 161 -8.76 -3.90 -26.56
C GLY A 161 -8.68 -2.73 -25.57
N VAL A 162 -8.11 -2.89 -24.38
CA VAL A 162 -7.80 -1.77 -23.50
C VAL A 162 -6.72 -0.91 -24.13
N THR A 163 -6.98 0.38 -24.29
CA THR A 163 -6.07 1.35 -24.92
C THR A 163 -5.49 2.36 -23.93
N GLU A 164 -6.03 2.42 -22.72
CA GLU A 164 -5.59 3.33 -21.68
C GLU A 164 -5.73 2.66 -20.31
N MET A 165 -4.72 2.76 -19.48
CA MET A 165 -4.71 2.27 -18.10
C MET A 165 -4.27 3.36 -17.15
N ILE A 166 -5.03 3.55 -16.09
CA ILE A 166 -4.69 4.50 -15.02
C ILE A 166 -4.57 3.71 -13.73
N SER A 167 -3.38 3.71 -13.13
CA SER A 167 -3.23 3.29 -11.75
C SER A 167 -3.91 4.32 -10.85
N VAL A 168 -4.81 3.85 -10.02
CA VAL A 168 -5.36 4.64 -8.92
C VAL A 168 -4.72 4.09 -7.66
N ASP A 169 -3.63 4.69 -7.30
CA ASP A 169 -2.73 4.30 -6.22
C ASP A 169 -2.62 5.45 -5.22
N MET A 170 -1.60 5.52 -4.39
CA MET A 170 -1.42 6.65 -3.48
C MET A 170 -0.60 7.77 -4.13
N GLY A 171 -0.94 9.03 -3.80
CA GLY A 171 -0.11 10.19 -4.11
C GLY A 171 0.94 10.40 -3.03
N CYS A 172 2.21 10.51 -3.40
CA CYS A 172 3.28 10.76 -2.44
C CYS A 172 3.12 12.13 -1.78
N VAL A 173 3.18 12.17 -0.45
CA VAL A 173 3.25 13.41 0.34
C VAL A 173 4.59 13.46 1.05
N GLY A 174 5.36 14.54 0.81
CA GLY A 174 6.68 14.67 1.42
C GLY A 174 7.43 15.91 0.96
N LYS A 175 8.61 16.11 1.53
CA LYS A 175 9.45 17.27 1.21
C LYS A 175 9.83 17.30 -0.28
N GLY A 176 9.52 18.39 -0.93
CA GLY A 176 9.84 18.61 -2.36
C GLY A 176 8.72 18.20 -3.31
N LEU A 177 7.56 17.78 -2.79
CA LEU A 177 6.34 17.52 -3.54
C LEU A 177 5.28 18.55 -3.18
N GLU A 178 4.38 18.83 -4.13
CA GLU A 178 3.30 19.81 -3.95
C GLU A 178 2.02 19.18 -3.35
N CYS A 179 1.87 17.86 -3.47
CA CYS A 179 0.71 17.16 -2.96
C CYS A 179 0.69 17.13 -1.43
N ASP A 180 -0.50 17.37 -0.86
CA ASP A 180 -0.81 17.08 0.53
C ASP A 180 -1.95 16.06 0.66
N GLU A 181 -2.30 15.68 1.88
CA GLU A 181 -3.31 14.64 2.14
C GLU A 181 -4.73 15.03 1.72
N THR A 182 -4.99 16.31 1.44
CA THR A 182 -6.32 16.78 1.04
C THR A 182 -6.53 16.82 -0.47
N MET A 183 -5.47 16.64 -1.26
CA MET A 183 -5.46 16.72 -2.71
C MET A 183 -5.53 15.35 -3.38
N VAL A 184 -5.86 15.35 -4.66
CA VAL A 184 -5.51 14.25 -5.56
C VAL A 184 -4.17 14.56 -6.22
N SER A 185 -3.24 13.61 -6.20
CA SER A 185 -2.00 13.70 -6.96
C SER A 185 -2.19 13.19 -8.38
N ILE A 186 -1.58 13.86 -9.34
CA ILE A 186 -1.41 13.42 -10.73
C ILE A 186 0.10 13.27 -10.94
N CYS A 187 0.58 12.05 -11.10
CA CYS A 187 1.99 11.79 -11.31
C CYS A 187 2.38 12.05 -12.76
N ALA A 188 3.33 12.96 -12.99
CA ALA A 188 3.86 13.23 -14.32
C ALA A 188 4.98 12.26 -14.71
N LYS A 189 5.74 11.75 -13.73
CA LYS A 189 6.87 10.83 -13.90
C LYS A 189 7.16 10.11 -12.58
N ASP A 190 7.52 8.86 -12.68
CA ASP A 190 8.08 8.09 -11.56
C ASP A 190 9.50 7.56 -11.86
N SER A 191 9.96 6.53 -11.13
CA SER A 191 11.28 5.93 -11.32
C SER A 191 11.43 5.21 -12.64
N MET A 192 10.32 4.77 -13.25
CA MET A 192 10.34 3.97 -14.49
C MET A 192 10.28 4.84 -15.75
N GLY A 193 9.81 6.08 -15.63
CA GLY A 193 9.75 7.00 -16.76
C GLY A 193 8.60 8.00 -16.67
N PRO A 194 8.43 8.84 -17.72
CA PRO A 194 7.29 9.73 -17.81
C PRO A 194 6.01 8.95 -18.12
N TYR A 195 4.91 9.37 -17.53
CA TYR A 195 3.57 8.93 -17.91
C TYR A 195 3.14 9.54 -19.25
N ASP A 196 2.14 8.94 -19.89
CA ASP A 196 1.65 9.40 -21.20
C ASP A 196 1.23 10.88 -21.14
N TYR A 197 1.79 11.69 -22.02
CA TYR A 197 1.58 13.14 -22.03
C TYR A 197 0.10 13.52 -22.23
N GLN A 198 -0.64 12.78 -23.07
CA GLN A 198 -2.05 13.08 -23.33
C GLN A 198 -2.92 12.72 -22.13
N VAL A 199 -2.63 11.60 -21.46
CA VAL A 199 -3.33 11.18 -20.23
C VAL A 199 -3.09 12.21 -19.12
N VAL A 200 -1.83 12.54 -18.83
CA VAL A 200 -1.49 13.53 -17.79
C VAL A 200 -2.13 14.89 -18.09
N SER A 201 -2.02 15.37 -19.34
CA SER A 201 -2.63 16.64 -19.73
C SER A 201 -4.16 16.62 -19.63
N GLY A 202 -4.79 15.50 -19.97
CA GLY A 202 -6.23 15.30 -19.86
C GLY A 202 -6.72 15.31 -18.42
N LEU A 203 -5.98 14.63 -17.52
CA LEU A 203 -6.26 14.62 -16.07
C LEU A 203 -6.13 16.02 -15.46
N ILE A 204 -5.05 16.76 -15.80
CA ILE A 204 -4.86 18.16 -15.36
C ILE A 204 -6.01 19.04 -15.83
N LYS A 205 -6.37 18.95 -17.10
CA LYS A 205 -7.49 19.70 -17.67
C LYS A 205 -8.80 19.37 -16.95
N ALA A 206 -9.10 18.10 -16.75
CA ALA A 206 -10.30 17.66 -16.03
C ALA A 206 -10.34 18.21 -14.59
N ALA A 207 -9.19 18.21 -13.89
CA ALA A 207 -9.10 18.78 -12.55
C ALA A 207 -9.36 20.28 -12.53
N GLN A 208 -8.76 21.03 -13.46
CA GLN A 208 -8.93 22.48 -13.57
C GLN A 208 -10.36 22.89 -13.91
N GLU A 209 -10.98 22.23 -14.89
CA GLU A 209 -12.34 22.53 -15.35
C GLU A 209 -13.42 22.21 -14.33
N ASN A 210 -13.10 21.35 -13.33
CA ASN A 210 -14.05 20.91 -12.29
C ASN A 210 -13.70 21.41 -10.88
N ASP A 211 -12.80 22.39 -10.76
CA ASP A 211 -12.38 22.98 -9.48
C ASP A 211 -11.99 21.91 -8.43
N ILE A 212 -11.15 20.97 -8.85
CA ILE A 212 -10.65 19.88 -8.02
C ILE A 212 -9.31 20.28 -7.43
N ALA A 213 -9.12 20.11 -6.12
CA ALA A 213 -7.82 20.32 -5.51
C ALA A 213 -6.86 19.19 -5.92
N PHE A 214 -5.82 19.54 -6.66
CA PHE A 214 -4.83 18.59 -7.19
C PHE A 214 -3.41 19.14 -7.13
N ALA A 215 -2.44 18.24 -7.19
CA ALA A 215 -1.04 18.55 -7.43
C ALA A 215 -0.49 17.70 -8.58
N VAL A 216 0.57 18.20 -9.25
CA VAL A 216 1.29 17.47 -10.28
C VAL A 216 2.72 17.30 -9.81
N ASP A 217 3.14 16.05 -9.61
CA ASP A 217 4.42 15.74 -9.01
C ASP A 217 5.25 14.74 -9.83
N VAL A 218 6.55 14.66 -9.51
CA VAL A 218 7.49 13.67 -10.02
C VAL A 218 8.01 12.86 -8.84
N TYR A 219 7.82 11.54 -8.88
CA TYR A 219 8.21 10.65 -7.80
C TYR A 219 9.58 9.99 -8.05
N PRO A 220 10.59 10.24 -7.20
CA PRO A 220 11.94 9.73 -7.43
C PRO A 220 12.10 8.23 -7.16
N HIS A 221 11.26 7.64 -6.31
CA HIS A 221 11.33 6.24 -5.86
C HIS A 221 9.93 5.63 -5.82
N TYR A 222 9.38 5.34 -6.99
CA TYR A 222 8.01 4.88 -7.14
C TYR A 222 7.84 4.04 -8.40
N GLY A 223 6.92 3.14 -8.40
CA GLY A 223 6.43 2.39 -9.54
C GLY A 223 5.00 1.94 -9.26
N SER A 224 4.25 1.54 -10.28
CA SER A 224 2.86 1.13 -10.14
C SER A 224 2.49 0.02 -11.10
N ASP A 225 1.26 -0.45 -11.04
CA ASP A 225 0.74 -1.51 -11.90
C ASP A 225 0.81 -1.19 -13.39
N VAL A 226 0.71 0.08 -13.78
CA VAL A 226 0.85 0.43 -15.22
C VAL A 226 2.28 0.21 -15.73
N ASP A 227 3.30 0.41 -14.89
CA ASP A 227 4.68 0.10 -15.24
C ASP A 227 4.90 -1.40 -15.42
N ALA A 228 4.30 -2.20 -14.55
CA ALA A 228 4.32 -3.64 -14.64
C ALA A 228 3.64 -4.12 -15.92
N ALA A 229 2.51 -3.50 -16.29
CA ALA A 229 1.79 -3.80 -17.54
C ALA A 229 2.63 -3.49 -18.78
N LEU A 230 3.25 -2.31 -18.84
CA LEU A 230 4.12 -1.93 -19.98
C LEU A 230 5.31 -2.89 -20.10
N LYS A 231 5.93 -3.27 -18.98
CA LYS A 231 7.03 -4.26 -18.97
C LYS A 231 6.57 -5.64 -19.44
N ALA A 232 5.32 -6.00 -19.18
CA ALA A 232 4.74 -7.25 -19.65
C ALA A 232 4.39 -7.25 -21.15
N GLY A 233 4.51 -6.10 -21.82
CA GLY A 233 4.32 -5.96 -23.27
C GLY A 233 2.97 -5.41 -23.68
N TYR A 234 2.17 -4.89 -22.77
CA TYR A 234 0.94 -4.18 -23.11
C TYR A 234 1.28 -2.77 -23.63
N ASP A 235 0.91 -2.49 -24.87
CA ASP A 235 1.11 -1.18 -25.50
C ASP A 235 -0.16 -0.33 -25.33
N MET A 236 -0.16 0.56 -24.34
CA MET A 236 -1.29 1.42 -24.01
C MET A 236 -0.85 2.75 -23.43
N LYS A 237 -1.71 3.76 -23.54
CA LYS A 237 -1.53 5.01 -22.82
C LYS A 237 -1.68 4.76 -21.32
N HIS A 238 -0.94 5.49 -20.51
CA HIS A 238 -0.92 5.20 -19.09
C HIS A 238 -0.80 6.47 -18.23
N GLY A 239 -1.36 6.40 -17.04
CA GLY A 239 -1.35 7.46 -16.05
C GLY A 239 -1.35 6.91 -14.62
N LEU A 240 -1.09 7.78 -13.67
CA LEU A 240 -1.15 7.49 -12.25
C LEU A 240 -1.78 8.68 -11.52
N ILE A 241 -2.81 8.38 -10.74
CA ILE A 241 -3.45 9.32 -9.82
C ILE A 241 -3.69 8.67 -8.46
N GLY A 242 -3.90 9.48 -7.43
CA GLY A 242 -4.34 8.95 -6.14
C GLY A 242 -4.49 10.00 -5.07
N PRO A 243 -5.15 9.68 -3.95
CA PRO A 243 -5.23 10.58 -2.80
C PRO A 243 -3.83 10.75 -2.18
N GLY A 244 -3.52 11.95 -1.69
CA GLY A 244 -2.27 12.17 -0.97
C GLY A 244 -2.18 11.28 0.28
N VAL A 245 -1.08 10.52 0.41
CA VAL A 245 -0.76 9.66 1.56
C VAL A 245 0.63 10.00 2.06
N TYR A 246 0.73 10.38 3.33
CA TYR A 246 1.98 10.61 4.02
C TYR A 246 2.47 9.34 4.72
N ALA A 247 3.78 9.13 4.77
CA ALA A 247 4.45 8.01 5.43
C ALA A 247 4.05 6.63 4.86
N SER A 248 3.92 6.52 3.51
CA SER A 248 3.67 5.24 2.83
C SER A 248 4.65 4.16 3.28
N HIS A 249 4.19 2.90 3.30
CA HIS A 249 4.86 1.73 3.84
C HIS A 249 5.17 1.82 5.35
N GLY A 250 4.52 2.74 6.07
CA GLY A 250 4.63 2.92 7.51
C GLY A 250 3.28 2.93 8.22
N TYR A 251 3.13 3.81 9.20
CA TYR A 251 1.83 4.16 9.77
C TYR A 251 1.32 5.40 9.05
N GLU A 252 0.52 5.16 8.05
CA GLU A 252 0.16 6.12 7.02
C GLU A 252 -0.91 7.11 7.46
N ARG A 253 -0.95 8.23 6.77
CA ARG A 253 -1.92 9.29 7.01
C ARG A 253 -2.41 9.89 5.70
N SER A 254 -3.72 10.05 5.60
CA SER A 254 -4.40 10.72 4.51
C SER A 254 -5.59 11.52 5.03
N HIS A 255 -6.39 12.08 4.15
CA HIS A 255 -7.58 12.86 4.50
C HIS A 255 -8.76 12.49 3.61
N ARG A 256 -9.98 12.54 4.17
CA ARG A 256 -11.22 12.27 3.42
C ARG A 256 -11.40 13.17 2.19
N ASP A 257 -10.82 14.37 2.18
CA ASP A 257 -10.93 15.28 1.05
C ASP A 257 -10.01 14.86 -0.11
N GLY A 258 -8.84 14.27 0.17
CA GLY A 258 -8.02 13.61 -0.86
C GLY A 258 -8.80 12.52 -1.60
N ALA A 259 -9.50 11.64 -0.85
CA ALA A 259 -10.38 10.64 -1.46
C ALA A 259 -11.51 11.25 -2.29
N LYS A 260 -12.15 12.31 -1.79
CA LYS A 260 -13.21 13.01 -2.55
C LYS A 260 -12.69 13.64 -3.82
N ASN A 261 -11.51 14.26 -3.78
CA ASN A 261 -10.90 14.88 -4.94
C ASN A 261 -10.46 13.84 -5.97
N THR A 262 -9.93 12.71 -5.53
CA THR A 262 -9.62 11.57 -6.42
C THR A 262 -10.89 11.02 -7.08
N LEU A 263 -11.97 10.81 -6.31
CA LEU A 263 -13.26 10.39 -6.88
C LEU A 263 -13.86 11.42 -7.85
N LYS A 264 -13.74 12.72 -7.55
CA LYS A 264 -14.18 13.77 -8.48
C LYS A 264 -13.38 13.74 -9.78
N LEU A 265 -12.06 13.53 -9.69
CA LEU A 265 -11.20 13.44 -10.87
C LEU A 265 -11.56 12.23 -11.74
N LEU A 266 -11.80 11.07 -11.13
CA LEU A 266 -12.28 9.88 -11.87
C LEU A 266 -13.58 10.18 -12.61
N LYS A 267 -14.55 10.83 -11.97
CA LYS A 267 -15.83 11.23 -12.59
C LYS A 267 -15.64 12.26 -13.72
N ALA A 268 -14.76 13.22 -13.54
CA ALA A 268 -14.52 14.26 -14.53
C ALA A 268 -13.77 13.76 -15.77
N TYR A 269 -12.90 12.75 -15.59
CA TYR A 269 -12.05 12.23 -16.64
C TYR A 269 -12.67 11.03 -17.39
N LEU A 270 -13.38 10.19 -16.69
CA LEU A 270 -13.95 8.94 -17.24
C LEU A 270 -15.44 9.06 -17.60
N GLY A 271 -16.16 10.02 -17.01
CA GLY A 271 -17.59 10.23 -17.19
C GLY A 271 -18.44 9.69 -16.06
#